data_6421368d4fd64c9e76dc3f265269d715
#
_entry.id   6421368d4fd64c9e76dc3f265269d715
#
_cell.length_a   1.000
_cell.length_b   1.000
_cell.length_c   1.000
_cell.angle_alpha   90.00
_cell.angle_beta   90.00
_cell.angle_gamma   90.00
#
_symmetry.space_group_name_H-M   'P 1'
#
loop_
_entity.id
_entity.type
_entity.pdbx_description
1 polymer ?
#
loop_
_entity_poly.entity_id
_entity_poly.type
_entity_poly.pdbx_seq_one_letter_code
_entity_poly.pdbx_strand_id
1 'polypeptide(L)'
;AFNQMLARLNDAFDVQKQFSANAAHELRTPLAVMQTNLEVFSKKKEPFVSEYQTLFSTILEQTNRLSHLASILLDMTGMQRVKRSDTISLAALADEVLCDLAPIADQKQIKLSQSETDCIVTGSYLLLYRAVYNLVENAIKYNHPGGKVMVNIQQKKSLLNAAVSPAPAE
;
A
#
# COMPACT_ATOMS: atom_id res chain seq x y z
N ALA A 1 6.09 27.50 24.22
CA ALA A 1 5.22 26.32 24.43
C ALA A 1 3.87 26.46 23.73
N PHE A 2 3.04 27.49 24.03
CA PHE A 2 1.68 27.66 23.49
C PHE A 2 1.64 27.80 21.96
N ASN A 3 2.47 28.67 21.37
CA ASN A 3 2.55 28.86 19.93
C ASN A 3 3.02 27.60 19.18
N GLN A 4 3.90 26.81 19.78
CA GLN A 4 4.32 25.53 19.19
C GLN A 4 3.20 24.49 19.22
N MET A 5 2.35 24.51 20.24
CA MET A 5 1.17 23.65 20.34
C MET A 5 0.12 24.03 19.30
N LEU A 6 -0.14 25.32 19.09
CA LEU A 6 -1.04 25.81 18.04
C LEU A 6 -0.53 25.48 16.63
N ALA A 7 0.78 25.65 16.37
CA ALA A 7 1.37 25.25 15.10
C ALA A 7 1.18 23.76 14.80
N ARG A 8 1.47 22.87 15.76
CA ARG A 8 1.24 21.43 15.63
C ARG A 8 -0.23 21.06 15.40
N LEU A 9 -1.15 21.81 16.04
CA LEU A 9 -2.57 21.60 15.86
C LEU A 9 -3.02 21.99 14.44
N ASN A 10 -2.56 23.13 13.93
CA ASN A 10 -2.81 23.55 12.56
C ASN A 10 -2.23 22.56 11.54
N ASP A 11 -0.98 22.14 11.71
CA ASP A 11 -0.35 21.13 10.85
C ASP A 11 -1.17 19.83 10.83
N ALA A 12 -1.67 19.38 11.98
CA ALA A 12 -2.51 18.18 12.06
C ALA A 12 -3.85 18.35 11.34
N PHE A 13 -4.48 19.54 11.44
CA PHE A 13 -5.71 19.85 10.70
C PHE A 13 -5.48 19.91 9.19
N ASP A 14 -4.39 20.50 8.74
CA ASP A 14 -4.07 20.59 7.32
C ASP A 14 -3.80 19.21 6.72
N VAL A 15 -3.05 18.36 7.42
CA VAL A 15 -2.83 16.96 7.02
C VAL A 15 -4.16 16.19 6.94
N GLN A 16 -5.05 16.36 7.94
CA GLN A 16 -6.36 15.70 7.95
C GLN A 16 -7.27 16.20 6.82
N LYS A 17 -7.26 17.49 6.52
CA LYS A 17 -8.03 18.09 5.43
C LYS A 17 -7.54 17.59 4.06
N GLN A 18 -6.23 17.59 3.87
CA GLN A 18 -5.62 17.09 2.62
C GLN A 18 -5.90 15.60 2.44
N PHE A 19 -5.80 14.81 3.51
CA PHE A 19 -6.14 13.40 3.48
C PHE A 19 -7.61 13.17 3.06
N SER A 20 -8.56 13.89 3.68
CA SER A 20 -9.98 13.76 3.35
C SER A 20 -10.28 14.15 1.90
N ALA A 21 -9.63 15.22 1.39
CA ALA A 21 -9.77 15.63 0.01
C ALA A 21 -9.21 14.58 -0.97
N ASN A 22 -8.02 14.05 -0.69
CA ASN A 22 -7.40 13.01 -1.50
C ASN A 22 -8.25 11.72 -1.49
N ALA A 23 -8.73 11.30 -0.32
CA ALA A 23 -9.62 10.14 -0.19
C ALA A 23 -10.89 10.30 -1.03
N ALA A 24 -11.53 11.49 -0.98
CA ALA A 24 -12.72 11.77 -1.77
C ALA A 24 -12.44 11.71 -3.29
N HIS A 25 -11.29 12.21 -3.74
CA HIS A 25 -10.87 12.13 -5.14
C HIS A 25 -10.60 10.68 -5.58
N GLU A 26 -9.87 9.92 -4.75
CA GLU A 26 -9.56 8.51 -5.04
C GLU A 26 -10.80 7.60 -5.05
N LEU A 27 -11.83 7.92 -4.28
CA LEU A 27 -13.11 7.21 -4.31
C LEU A 27 -13.97 7.62 -5.50
N ARG A 28 -13.94 8.89 -5.92
CA ARG A 28 -14.77 9.40 -7.02
C ARG A 28 -14.39 8.77 -8.38
N THR A 29 -13.10 8.57 -8.62
CA THR A 29 -12.59 8.04 -9.89
C THR A 29 -13.16 6.66 -10.24
N PRO A 30 -13.05 5.62 -9.40
CA PRO A 30 -13.60 4.30 -9.69
C PRO A 30 -15.12 4.32 -9.79
N LEU A 31 -15.82 5.14 -8.99
CA LEU A 31 -17.26 5.31 -9.08
C LEU A 31 -17.67 5.91 -10.43
N ALA A 32 -16.98 6.95 -10.90
CA ALA A 32 -17.25 7.56 -12.19
C ALA A 32 -17.01 6.57 -13.34
N VAL A 33 -15.94 5.76 -13.28
CA VAL A 33 -15.66 4.73 -14.27
C VAL A 33 -16.78 3.69 -14.31
N MET A 34 -17.25 3.19 -13.17
CA MET A 34 -18.36 2.25 -13.12
C MET A 34 -19.64 2.86 -13.67
N GLN A 35 -19.98 4.07 -13.24
CA GLN A 35 -21.19 4.77 -13.69
C GLN A 35 -21.17 4.99 -15.19
N THR A 36 -20.07 5.52 -15.73
CA THR A 36 -19.94 5.75 -17.19
C THR A 36 -20.08 4.46 -17.98
N ASN A 37 -19.44 3.37 -17.56
CA ASN A 37 -19.55 2.08 -18.24
C ASN A 37 -20.98 1.53 -18.21
N LEU A 38 -21.67 1.64 -17.08
CA LEU A 38 -23.07 1.24 -16.95
C LEU A 38 -23.99 2.10 -17.81
N GLU A 39 -23.81 3.43 -17.84
CA GLU A 39 -24.59 4.35 -18.67
C GLU A 39 -24.41 4.08 -20.17
N VAL A 40 -23.17 3.86 -20.61
CA VAL A 40 -22.88 3.50 -22.02
C VAL A 40 -23.51 2.16 -22.34
N PHE A 41 -23.37 1.18 -21.46
CA PHE A 41 -23.90 -0.16 -21.67
C PHE A 41 -25.43 -0.17 -21.69
N SER A 42 -26.10 0.61 -20.84
CA SER A 42 -27.57 0.70 -20.80
C SER A 42 -28.20 1.22 -22.06
N LYS A 43 -27.47 1.94 -22.94
CA LYS A 43 -27.94 2.46 -24.22
C LYS A 43 -27.82 1.46 -25.35
N LYS A 44 -27.14 0.31 -25.13
CA LYS A 44 -27.02 -0.73 -26.15
C LYS A 44 -28.29 -1.56 -26.24
N LYS A 45 -28.81 -1.74 -27.44
CA LYS A 45 -30.05 -2.51 -27.67
C LYS A 45 -29.82 -4.03 -27.64
N GLU A 46 -28.70 -4.48 -28.19
CA GLU A 46 -28.34 -5.92 -28.29
C GLU A 46 -26.83 -6.10 -28.05
N PRO A 47 -26.39 -6.09 -26.79
CA PRO A 47 -24.96 -6.26 -26.48
C PRO A 47 -24.54 -7.72 -26.68
N PHE A 48 -23.33 -7.92 -27.21
CA PHE A 48 -22.70 -9.24 -27.31
C PHE A 48 -22.30 -9.79 -25.95
N VAL A 49 -22.20 -11.12 -25.81
CA VAL A 49 -21.78 -11.78 -24.57
C VAL A 49 -20.41 -11.29 -24.11
N SER A 50 -19.48 -11.04 -25.04
CA SER A 50 -18.15 -10.49 -24.72
C SER A 50 -18.20 -9.09 -24.10
N GLU A 51 -19.19 -8.28 -24.45
CA GLU A 51 -19.38 -6.94 -23.88
C GLU A 51 -19.93 -7.00 -22.45
N TYR A 52 -20.79 -7.96 -22.14
CA TYR A 52 -21.18 -8.25 -20.75
C TYR A 52 -19.95 -8.67 -19.91
N GLN A 53 -19.14 -9.58 -20.44
CA GLN A 53 -17.93 -10.04 -19.74
C GLN A 53 -16.97 -8.87 -19.46
N THR A 54 -16.78 -7.98 -20.44
CA THR A 54 -15.95 -6.78 -20.28
C THR A 54 -16.53 -5.83 -19.23
N LEU A 55 -17.84 -5.60 -19.24
CA LEU A 55 -18.51 -4.76 -18.25
C LEU A 55 -18.33 -5.34 -16.83
N PHE A 56 -18.61 -6.64 -16.65
CA PHE A 56 -18.48 -7.29 -15.35
C PHE A 56 -17.05 -7.27 -14.85
N SER A 57 -16.05 -7.54 -15.69
CA SER A 57 -14.66 -7.47 -15.29
C SER A 57 -14.23 -6.07 -14.85
N THR A 58 -14.68 -5.04 -15.59
CA THR A 58 -14.42 -3.64 -15.23
C THR A 58 -15.06 -3.27 -13.88
N ILE A 59 -16.33 -3.63 -13.67
CA ILE A 59 -17.02 -3.35 -12.40
C ILE A 59 -16.37 -4.08 -11.24
N LEU A 60 -15.99 -5.34 -11.42
CA LEU A 60 -15.31 -6.12 -10.39
C LEU A 60 -13.96 -5.50 -10.02
N GLU A 61 -13.18 -5.07 -11.01
CA GLU A 61 -11.90 -4.39 -10.79
C GLU A 61 -12.07 -3.10 -9.98
N GLN A 62 -13.04 -2.25 -10.38
CA GLN A 62 -13.29 -1.00 -9.66
C GLN A 62 -13.84 -1.24 -8.24
N THR A 63 -14.66 -2.28 -8.05
CA THR A 63 -15.17 -2.68 -6.72
C THR A 63 -14.03 -3.14 -5.81
N ASN A 64 -13.11 -3.96 -6.32
CA ASN A 64 -11.92 -4.39 -5.57
C ASN A 64 -11.03 -3.20 -5.20
N ARG A 65 -10.86 -2.23 -6.12
CA ARG A 65 -10.13 -0.99 -5.84
C ARG A 65 -10.80 -0.18 -4.73
N LEU A 66 -12.13 -0.02 -4.74
CA LEU A 66 -12.87 0.67 -3.68
C LEU A 66 -12.75 -0.04 -2.33
N SER A 67 -12.84 -1.36 -2.31
CA SER A 67 -12.67 -2.16 -1.09
C SER A 67 -11.28 -1.97 -0.49
N HIS A 68 -10.24 -1.94 -1.33
CA HIS A 68 -8.87 -1.67 -0.89
C HIS A 68 -8.72 -0.26 -0.32
N LEU A 69 -9.27 0.76 -1.00
CA LEU A 69 -9.25 2.14 -0.50
C LEU A 69 -10.00 2.26 0.84
N ALA A 70 -11.16 1.63 0.98
CA ALA A 70 -11.91 1.61 2.23
C ALA A 70 -11.10 0.96 3.36
N SER A 71 -10.39 -0.14 3.09
CA SER A 71 -9.50 -0.77 4.06
C SER A 71 -8.38 0.18 4.51
N ILE A 72 -7.72 0.88 3.57
CA ILE A 72 -6.69 1.88 3.91
C ILE A 72 -7.25 2.99 4.79
N LEU A 73 -8.43 3.52 4.47
CA LEU A 73 -9.08 4.59 5.23
C LEU A 73 -9.43 4.13 6.66
N LEU A 74 -9.96 2.92 6.81
CA LEU A 74 -10.26 2.33 8.12
C LEU A 74 -8.98 2.10 8.93
N ASP A 75 -7.93 1.62 8.28
CA ASP A 75 -6.63 1.41 8.90
C ASP A 75 -6.04 2.71 9.44
N MET A 76 -6.13 3.79 8.69
CA MET A 76 -5.63 5.10 9.13
C MET A 76 -6.39 5.66 10.33
N THR A 77 -7.70 5.42 10.44
CA THR A 77 -8.49 5.80 11.62
C THR A 77 -8.16 4.94 12.85
N GLY A 78 -7.82 3.67 12.64
CA GLY A 78 -7.42 2.72 13.69
C GLY A 78 -5.96 2.88 14.16
N MET A 79 -5.07 3.37 13.29
CA MET A 79 -3.62 3.47 13.57
C MET A 79 -3.27 4.36 14.77
N GLN A 80 -4.12 5.33 15.15
CA GLN A 80 -3.88 6.20 16.30
C GLN A 80 -3.98 5.47 17.65
N ARG A 81 -4.64 4.30 17.70
CA ARG A 81 -4.87 3.51 18.93
C ARG A 81 -4.05 2.22 19.01
N VAL A 82 -3.23 1.93 18.01
CA VAL A 82 -2.46 0.68 17.98
C VAL A 82 -1.26 0.77 18.92
N LYS A 83 -1.15 -0.22 19.83
CA LYS A 83 0.00 -0.37 20.72
C LYS A 83 1.27 -0.59 19.88
N ARG A 84 2.33 0.14 20.21
CA ARG A 84 3.62 0.12 19.48
C ARG A 84 4.76 -0.36 20.37
N SER A 85 4.53 -1.43 21.13
CA SER A 85 5.48 -1.94 22.11
C SER A 85 5.86 -3.41 21.89
N ASP A 86 5.53 -3.96 20.71
CA ASP A 86 5.87 -5.33 20.38
C ASP A 86 7.36 -5.42 20.01
N THR A 87 8.03 -6.46 20.48
CA THR A 87 9.39 -6.79 20.03
C THR A 87 9.27 -7.69 18.80
N ILE A 88 9.76 -7.23 17.67
CA ILE A 88 9.50 -7.82 16.37
C ILE A 88 10.82 -8.18 15.69
N SER A 89 11.00 -9.45 15.32
CA SER A 89 12.00 -9.90 14.38
C SER A 89 11.54 -9.57 12.96
N LEU A 90 12.28 -8.76 12.25
CA LEU A 90 11.95 -8.40 10.88
C LEU A 90 12.11 -9.57 9.92
N ALA A 91 13.03 -10.49 10.20
CA ALA A 91 13.20 -11.71 9.40
C ALA A 91 11.97 -12.62 9.53
N ALA A 92 11.48 -12.87 10.75
CA ALA A 92 10.28 -13.69 10.96
C ALA A 92 9.04 -13.05 10.34
N LEU A 93 8.88 -11.74 10.45
CA LEU A 93 7.78 -11.00 9.84
C LEU A 93 7.84 -11.05 8.31
N ALA A 94 9.03 -10.90 7.72
CA ALA A 94 9.19 -11.00 6.27
C ALA A 94 8.90 -12.41 5.76
N ASP A 95 9.32 -13.46 6.49
CA ASP A 95 9.05 -14.85 6.15
C ASP A 95 7.55 -15.14 6.13
N GLU A 96 6.82 -14.68 7.13
CA GLU A 96 5.35 -14.81 7.18
C GLU A 96 4.68 -14.12 5.99
N VAL A 97 5.08 -12.89 5.65
CA VAL A 97 4.55 -12.18 4.49
C VAL A 97 4.85 -12.90 3.18
N LEU A 98 6.07 -13.44 3.03
CA LEU A 98 6.44 -14.19 1.83
C LEU A 98 5.66 -15.49 1.71
N CYS A 99 5.40 -16.20 2.82
CA CYS A 99 4.55 -17.38 2.85
C CYS A 99 3.10 -17.06 2.43
N ASP A 100 2.54 -15.98 2.95
CA ASP A 100 1.15 -15.57 2.63
C ASP A 100 0.98 -15.15 1.17
N LEU A 101 2.02 -14.56 0.57
CA LEU A 101 2.02 -14.11 -0.82
C LEU A 101 2.54 -15.16 -1.83
N ALA A 102 3.07 -16.29 -1.36
CA ALA A 102 3.59 -17.35 -2.22
C ALA A 102 2.56 -17.85 -3.27
N PRO A 103 1.27 -18.09 -2.95
CA PRO A 103 0.30 -18.53 -3.96
C PRO A 103 0.10 -17.52 -5.10
N ILE A 104 0.17 -16.22 -4.81
CA ILE A 104 0.03 -15.16 -5.82
C ILE A 104 1.31 -15.05 -6.66
N ALA A 105 2.47 -15.21 -6.05
CA ALA A 105 3.76 -15.20 -6.73
C ALA A 105 3.91 -16.41 -7.67
N ASP A 106 3.49 -17.60 -7.23
CA ASP A 106 3.53 -18.84 -8.01
C ASP A 106 2.68 -18.76 -9.27
N GLN A 107 1.48 -18.16 -9.19
CA GLN A 107 0.63 -17.91 -10.37
C GLN A 107 1.33 -17.09 -11.45
N LYS A 108 2.24 -16.19 -11.05
CA LYS A 108 3.04 -15.36 -11.97
C LYS A 108 4.46 -15.93 -12.21
N GLN A 109 4.77 -17.09 -11.66
CA GLN A 109 6.11 -17.70 -11.71
C GLN A 109 7.21 -16.81 -11.14
N ILE A 110 6.88 -15.99 -10.12
CA ILE A 110 7.81 -15.07 -9.47
C ILE A 110 8.46 -15.78 -8.29
N LYS A 111 9.80 -15.75 -8.23
CA LYS A 111 10.56 -16.29 -7.10
C LYS A 111 10.63 -15.29 -5.96
N LEU A 112 10.18 -15.71 -4.77
CA LEU A 112 10.31 -14.94 -3.54
C LEU A 112 11.53 -15.38 -2.76
N SER A 113 12.24 -14.44 -2.13
CA SER A 113 13.40 -14.72 -1.28
C SER A 113 13.60 -13.59 -0.26
N GLN A 114 14.31 -13.89 0.82
CA GLN A 114 14.76 -12.87 1.77
C GLN A 114 16.24 -13.04 2.12
N SER A 115 16.83 -11.99 2.69
CA SER A 115 18.20 -12.05 3.23
C SER A 115 18.24 -12.84 4.53
N GLU A 116 19.39 -13.44 4.85
CA GLU A 116 19.61 -14.17 6.10
C GLU A 116 19.77 -13.25 7.33
N THR A 117 19.83 -11.94 7.12
CA THR A 117 20.02 -10.95 8.20
C THR A 117 18.73 -10.73 8.96
N ASP A 118 18.76 -10.78 10.28
CA ASP A 118 17.66 -10.37 11.14
C ASP A 118 17.96 -9.04 11.83
N CYS A 119 16.90 -8.31 12.14
CA CYS A 119 16.94 -7.10 12.94
C CYS A 119 15.70 -7.06 13.83
N ILE A 120 15.94 -6.85 15.12
CA ILE A 120 14.85 -6.72 16.10
C ILE A 120 14.50 -5.24 16.26
N VAL A 121 13.21 -4.93 16.12
CA VAL A 121 12.67 -3.58 16.28
C VAL A 121 11.53 -3.57 17.29
N THR A 122 11.31 -2.42 17.92
CA THR A 122 10.12 -2.20 18.77
C THR A 122 9.10 -1.40 18.00
N GLY A 123 7.87 -1.90 17.91
CA GLY A 123 6.82 -1.25 17.14
C GLY A 123 5.48 -1.94 17.28
N SER A 124 4.62 -1.74 16.30
CA SER A 124 3.40 -2.51 16.14
C SER A 124 3.60 -3.59 15.09
N TYR A 125 3.46 -4.85 15.50
CA TYR A 125 3.53 -5.98 14.57
C TYR A 125 2.56 -5.81 13.40
N LEU A 126 1.31 -5.50 13.69
CA LEU A 126 0.25 -5.35 12.67
C LEU A 126 0.59 -4.28 11.63
N LEU A 127 1.12 -3.13 12.07
CA LEU A 127 1.45 -2.03 11.14
C LEU A 127 2.67 -2.39 10.27
N LEU A 128 3.69 -3.01 10.85
CA LEU A 128 4.87 -3.46 10.11
C LEU A 128 4.52 -4.58 9.13
N TYR A 129 3.74 -5.58 9.59
CA TYR A 129 3.27 -6.65 8.71
C TYR A 129 2.54 -6.08 7.48
N ARG A 130 1.56 -5.18 7.68
CA ARG A 130 0.82 -4.54 6.58
C ARG A 130 1.71 -3.73 5.65
N ALA A 131 2.68 -3.00 6.21
CA ALA A 131 3.62 -2.23 5.40
C ALA A 131 4.46 -3.13 4.50
N VAL A 132 5.03 -4.21 5.04
CA VAL A 132 5.84 -5.16 4.28
C VAL A 132 4.97 -5.92 3.29
N TYR A 133 3.78 -6.38 3.69
CA TYR A 133 2.82 -7.06 2.83
C TYR A 133 2.48 -6.21 1.59
N ASN A 134 2.10 -4.95 1.78
CA ASN A 134 1.77 -4.05 0.67
C ASN A 134 2.96 -3.82 -0.28
N LEU A 135 4.18 -3.72 0.26
CA LEU A 135 5.39 -3.54 -0.56
C LEU A 135 5.68 -4.80 -1.39
N VAL A 136 5.61 -5.97 -0.79
CA VAL A 136 5.86 -7.25 -1.47
C VAL A 136 4.75 -7.56 -2.49
N GLU A 137 3.48 -7.36 -2.12
CA GLU A 137 2.35 -7.52 -3.03
C GLU A 137 2.48 -6.61 -4.27
N ASN A 138 2.85 -5.35 -4.08
CA ASN A 138 3.12 -4.43 -5.18
C ASN A 138 4.30 -4.90 -6.04
N ALA A 139 5.37 -5.38 -5.41
CA ALA A 139 6.53 -5.92 -6.13
C ALA A 139 6.16 -7.14 -6.98
N ILE A 140 5.24 -8.01 -6.52
CA ILE A 140 4.70 -9.13 -7.30
C ILE A 140 3.77 -8.62 -8.40
N LYS A 141 2.87 -7.69 -8.08
CA LYS A 141 1.85 -7.18 -8.99
C LYS A 141 2.46 -6.53 -10.24
N TYR A 142 3.49 -5.72 -10.05
CA TYR A 142 4.14 -4.95 -11.11
C TYR A 142 5.39 -5.62 -11.69
N ASN A 143 5.68 -6.84 -11.29
CA ASN A 143 6.78 -7.63 -11.85
C ASN A 143 6.37 -8.31 -13.16
N HIS A 144 7.37 -8.70 -13.95
CA HIS A 144 7.17 -9.53 -15.14
C HIS A 144 7.10 -11.04 -14.76
N PRO A 145 6.42 -11.87 -15.56
CA PRO A 145 6.43 -13.31 -15.34
C PRO A 145 7.86 -13.89 -15.31
N GLY A 146 8.10 -14.80 -14.38
CA GLY A 146 9.45 -15.38 -14.17
C GLY A 146 10.44 -14.48 -13.43
N GLY A 147 9.98 -13.32 -12.95
CA GLY A 147 10.80 -12.37 -12.19
C GLY A 147 11.17 -12.85 -10.79
N LYS A 148 11.82 -11.96 -10.04
CA LYS A 148 12.23 -12.23 -8.65
C LYS A 148 11.82 -11.05 -7.75
N VAL A 149 11.43 -11.36 -6.52
CA VAL A 149 11.25 -10.37 -5.44
C VAL A 149 12.13 -10.80 -4.26
N MET A 150 12.99 -9.89 -3.81
CA MET A 150 13.88 -10.13 -2.68
C MET A 150 13.63 -9.10 -1.58
N VAL A 151 13.33 -9.57 -0.38
CA VAL A 151 13.27 -8.73 0.83
C VAL A 151 14.66 -8.69 1.47
N ASN A 152 15.27 -7.51 1.51
CA ASN A 152 16.59 -7.34 2.10
C ASN A 152 16.49 -6.53 3.39
N ILE A 153 16.95 -7.11 4.51
CA ILE A 153 16.95 -6.50 5.83
C ILE A 153 18.36 -6.01 6.13
N GLN A 154 18.50 -4.70 6.39
CA GLN A 154 19.79 -4.10 6.71
C GLN A 154 19.65 -3.17 7.90
N GLN A 155 20.52 -3.37 8.90
CA GLN A 155 20.65 -2.42 10.00
C GLN A 155 21.54 -1.25 9.56
N LYS A 156 20.93 -0.09 9.29
CA LYS A 156 21.68 1.13 9.05
C LYS A 156 22.00 1.76 10.39
N LYS A 157 23.28 1.89 10.77
CA LYS A 157 23.69 2.72 11.92
C LYS A 157 23.14 4.13 11.65
N SER A 158 22.34 4.66 12.55
CA SER A 158 21.73 5.99 12.45
C SER A 158 22.84 7.02 12.19
N LEU A 159 22.84 7.58 10.99
CA LEU A 159 23.59 8.80 10.67
C LEU A 159 22.78 9.98 11.22
N LEU A 160 22.81 10.18 12.51
CA LEU A 160 22.28 11.39 13.16
C LEU A 160 23.12 12.64 12.85
N ASN A 161 24.15 12.53 11.98
CA ASN A 161 24.96 13.63 11.47
C ASN A 161 25.44 13.31 10.04
N ALA A 162 24.54 13.28 9.08
CA ALA A 162 24.94 13.45 7.68
C ALA A 162 24.61 14.87 7.26
N ALA A 163 25.50 15.81 7.54
CA ALA A 163 25.55 17.05 6.81
C ALA A 163 25.68 16.72 5.31
N VAL A 164 24.72 17.18 4.51
CA VAL A 164 24.81 17.17 3.06
C VAL A 164 25.96 18.11 2.69
N SER A 165 27.12 17.54 2.41
CA SER A 165 28.21 18.27 1.78
C SER A 165 27.95 18.27 0.27
N PRO A 166 27.84 19.41 -0.38
CA PRO A 166 27.74 19.44 -1.84
C PRO A 166 29.04 18.92 -2.45
N ALA A 167 28.91 18.05 -3.46
CA ALA A 167 30.04 17.55 -4.22
C ALA A 167 30.76 18.72 -4.88
N PRO A 168 32.11 18.70 -4.93
CA PRO A 168 32.88 19.72 -5.70
C PRO A 168 32.58 19.57 -7.19
N ALA A 169 32.32 20.69 -7.84
CA ALA A 169 32.23 20.76 -9.28
C ALA A 169 33.63 20.54 -9.89
N GLU A 170 33.75 19.62 -10.83
CA GLU A 170 34.74 19.58 -11.90
C GLU A 170 34.02 19.57 -13.24
#